data_3c6d727d18bccfbd2bfeb5c775bfbca1
#
_entry.id   3c6d727d18bccfbd2bfeb5c775bfbca1
#
_cell.length_a   1.000
_cell.length_b   1.000
_cell.length_c   1.000
_cell.angle_alpha   90.00
_cell.angle_beta   90.00
_cell.angle_gamma   90.00
#
_symmetry.space_group_name_H-M   'P 1'
#
loop_
_entity.id
_entity.type
_entity.pdbx_description
1 polymer ?
#
loop_
_entity_poly.entity_id
_entity_poly.type
_entity_poly.pdbx_seq_one_letter_code
_entity_poly.pdbx_strand_id
1 'polypeptide(L)'
;MTYRELGKKVLEQAKRPLSVKEIFEKACEMGLDKERNGGKILPHSLGSTLSKDKKQFYVINREEEPFRYWLKSREREFPPQETPDAKEEDDEQSECSGTAEKQKISLKEKEKERDLHPLLVKFLYENPDFNLQCKTIYHEKCKKDKKGKGEWNYPDIVGVYFPQNDRHKNYKIETLEFLHHTGQNSYKLFSFELKKGLGFSNLKASYFQAVSNSSWANEGYLVVFCIDDEVLNELRRLNQSFGIGVIKLESEISNSKILLPAKEREIDMQTLNMLIDDSPEDFKPFIKDINKQIKAGFDTHVKVAGLDPVLDNEAMQKYIEDKGIKAE
;
A
#
# COMPACT_ATOMS: atom_id res chain seq x y z
N MET A 1 33.47 14.35 1.22
CA MET A 1 33.33 13.35 2.34
C MET A 1 31.96 12.69 2.29
N THR A 2 31.89 11.37 2.50
CA THR A 2 30.66 10.58 2.54
C THR A 2 30.04 10.58 3.96
N TYR A 3 28.75 10.22 4.11
CA TYR A 3 28.13 10.05 5.44
C TYR A 3 28.82 8.96 6.29
N ARG A 4 29.34 7.92 5.63
CA ARG A 4 30.12 6.85 6.28
C ARG A 4 31.42 7.38 6.89
N GLU A 5 32.19 8.14 6.12
CA GLU A 5 33.44 8.77 6.59
C GLU A 5 33.20 9.79 7.68
N LEU A 6 32.11 10.57 7.56
CA LEU A 6 31.70 11.53 8.56
C LEU A 6 31.36 10.84 9.89
N GLY A 7 30.48 9.82 9.86
CA GLY A 7 30.10 9.06 11.04
C GLY A 7 31.31 8.39 11.71
N LYS A 8 32.23 7.84 10.90
CA LYS A 8 33.47 7.24 11.38
C LYS A 8 34.35 8.24 12.12
N LYS A 9 34.67 9.41 11.49
CA LYS A 9 35.50 10.47 12.10
C LYS A 9 34.91 10.98 13.41
N VAL A 10 33.61 11.18 13.49
CA VAL A 10 32.94 11.64 14.71
C VAL A 10 33.04 10.60 15.84
N LEU A 11 32.75 9.34 15.50
CA LEU A 11 32.76 8.25 16.50
C LEU A 11 34.16 7.84 16.90
N GLU A 12 35.20 8.06 16.10
CA GLU A 12 36.63 7.87 16.51
C GLU A 12 37.03 8.82 17.61
N GLN A 13 36.49 10.03 17.63
CA GLN A 13 36.78 11.02 18.67
C GLN A 13 35.77 10.99 19.83
N ALA A 14 34.72 10.24 19.73
CA ALA A 14 33.71 10.13 20.76
C ALA A 14 34.22 9.29 21.94
N LYS A 15 33.84 9.70 23.15
CA LYS A 15 34.16 8.97 24.41
C LYS A 15 33.00 8.06 24.84
N ARG A 16 31.87 8.14 24.19
CA ARG A 16 30.67 7.32 24.44
C ARG A 16 29.87 7.16 23.17
N PRO A 17 28.98 6.15 23.09
CA PRO A 17 28.05 5.98 22.00
C PRO A 17 27.14 7.18 21.80
N LEU A 18 26.87 7.52 20.55
CA LEU A 18 26.14 8.73 20.18
C LEU A 18 24.90 8.39 19.35
N SER A 19 23.83 9.14 19.57
CA SER A 19 22.66 9.13 18.70
C SER A 19 22.96 9.83 17.37
N VAL A 20 22.12 9.61 16.36
CA VAL A 20 22.28 10.26 15.04
C VAL A 20 22.31 11.80 15.18
N LYS A 21 21.48 12.35 16.07
CA LYS A 21 21.43 13.79 16.34
C LYS A 21 22.76 14.30 16.95
N GLU A 22 23.28 13.60 17.95
CA GLU A 22 24.56 13.95 18.58
C GLU A 22 25.73 13.80 17.60
N ILE A 23 25.72 12.80 16.72
CA ILE A 23 26.73 12.65 15.65
C ILE A 23 26.67 13.83 14.68
N PHE A 24 25.47 14.25 14.31
CA PHE A 24 25.27 15.41 13.43
C PHE A 24 25.77 16.70 14.06
N GLU A 25 25.41 16.97 15.33
CA GLU A 25 25.83 18.17 16.06
C GLU A 25 27.36 18.22 16.18
N LYS A 26 28.00 17.12 16.55
CA LYS A 26 29.47 17.03 16.60
C LYS A 26 30.13 17.17 15.24
N ALA A 27 29.54 16.65 14.18
CA ALA A 27 30.06 16.84 12.82
C ALA A 27 30.05 18.32 12.42
N CYS A 28 29.03 19.08 12.82
CA CYS A 28 28.97 20.53 12.61
C CYS A 28 30.01 21.27 13.46
N GLU A 29 30.19 20.90 14.74
CA GLU A 29 31.23 21.47 15.62
C GLU A 29 32.65 21.25 15.08
N MET A 30 32.87 20.08 14.45
CA MET A 30 34.17 19.72 13.84
C MET A 30 34.34 20.34 12.41
N GLY A 31 33.35 21.08 11.90
CA GLY A 31 33.38 21.69 10.58
C GLY A 31 33.32 20.69 9.42
N LEU A 32 32.96 19.42 9.67
CA LEU A 32 32.90 18.35 8.68
C LEU A 32 31.71 18.51 7.71
N ASP A 33 30.75 19.34 8.07
CA ASP A 33 29.62 19.73 7.21
C ASP A 33 30.10 20.50 5.97
N LYS A 34 31.16 21.29 6.09
CA LYS A 34 31.73 22.10 5.00
C LYS A 34 32.62 21.30 4.04
N GLU A 35 33.14 20.16 4.48
CA GLU A 35 34.01 19.31 3.65
C GLU A 35 33.25 18.38 2.69
N ARG A 36 31.94 18.48 2.64
CA ARG A 36 31.11 17.61 1.83
C ARG A 36 30.76 18.21 0.46
N ASN A 37 31.12 17.51 -0.63
CA ASN A 37 30.85 17.90 -2.02
C ASN A 37 29.38 17.79 -2.46
N GLY A 38 28.42 17.64 -1.56
CA GLY A 38 27.02 17.32 -1.87
C GLY A 38 25.98 18.08 -1.05
N GLY A 39 26.27 19.29 -0.58
CA GLY A 39 25.27 20.12 0.11
C GLY A 39 25.04 19.77 1.60
N LYS A 40 23.99 20.31 2.19
CA LYS A 40 23.66 20.27 3.61
C LYS A 40 23.53 18.83 4.13
N ILE A 41 24.12 18.55 5.31
CA ILE A 41 23.97 17.22 5.95
C ILE A 41 22.53 17.06 6.43
N LEU A 42 21.89 15.94 6.04
CA LEU A 42 20.58 15.56 6.51
C LEU A 42 20.68 14.47 7.56
N PRO A 43 20.22 14.69 8.82
CA PRO A 43 20.31 13.70 9.91
C PRO A 43 19.70 12.34 9.53
N HIS A 44 18.59 12.32 8.82
CA HIS A 44 17.95 11.09 8.36
C HIS A 44 18.85 10.26 7.42
N SER A 45 19.53 10.91 6.47
CA SER A 45 20.44 10.23 5.54
C SER A 45 21.70 9.71 6.27
N LEU A 46 22.16 10.42 7.28
CA LEU A 46 23.23 9.96 8.16
C LEU A 46 22.80 8.70 8.92
N GLY A 47 21.63 8.71 9.59
CA GLY A 47 21.09 7.57 10.33
C GLY A 47 20.92 6.34 9.44
N SER A 48 20.33 6.50 8.25
CA SER A 48 20.18 5.41 7.28
C SER A 48 21.52 4.81 6.84
N THR A 49 22.56 5.64 6.67
CA THR A 49 23.90 5.15 6.30
C THR A 49 24.56 4.37 7.44
N LEU A 50 24.47 4.86 8.67
CA LEU A 50 25.04 4.18 9.85
C LEU A 50 24.35 2.85 10.12
N SER A 51 23.03 2.77 9.96
CA SER A 51 22.25 1.54 10.16
C SER A 51 22.53 0.47 9.10
N LYS A 52 22.80 0.88 7.85
CA LYS A 52 23.08 -0.04 6.73
C LYS A 52 24.50 -0.59 6.75
N ASP A 53 25.48 0.15 7.27
CA ASP A 53 26.88 -0.29 7.29
C ASP A 53 27.21 -1.08 8.56
N LYS A 54 26.65 -2.27 8.67
CA LYS A 54 26.88 -3.20 9.78
C LYS A 54 28.34 -3.68 9.89
N LYS A 55 29.20 -3.41 8.88
CA LYS A 55 30.64 -3.76 8.92
C LYS A 55 31.44 -2.77 9.76
N GLN A 56 31.06 -1.51 9.80
CA GLN A 56 31.78 -0.46 10.50
C GLN A 56 31.08 0.03 11.78
N PHE A 57 29.75 0.00 11.81
CA PHE A 57 28.94 0.55 12.89
C PHE A 57 28.00 -0.51 13.47
N TYR A 58 27.67 -0.35 14.74
CA TYR A 58 26.63 -1.13 15.39
C TYR A 58 25.85 -0.28 16.41
N VAL A 59 24.67 -0.73 16.78
CA VAL A 59 23.81 -0.12 17.80
C VAL A 59 24.06 -0.86 19.11
N ILE A 60 24.32 -0.15 20.20
CA ILE A 60 24.67 -0.77 21.49
C ILE A 60 23.47 -1.44 22.15
N ASN A 61 22.35 -0.74 22.19
CA ASN A 61 21.08 -1.27 22.68
C ASN A 61 19.98 -0.95 21.67
N ARG A 62 19.24 -1.98 21.24
CA ARG A 62 18.14 -1.81 20.28
C ARG A 62 16.79 -1.58 20.96
N GLU A 63 16.73 -1.67 22.28
CA GLU A 63 15.51 -1.44 23.06
C GLU A 63 15.38 0.01 23.53
N GLU A 64 16.47 0.81 23.46
CA GLU A 64 16.46 2.21 23.86
C GLU A 64 16.42 3.15 22.66
N GLU A 65 15.46 4.06 22.62
CA GLU A 65 15.43 5.17 21.68
C GLU A 65 15.84 6.48 22.36
N PRO A 66 16.63 7.34 21.67
CA PRO A 66 17.16 7.20 20.31
C PRO A 66 18.35 6.22 20.24
N PHE A 67 18.41 5.42 19.17
CA PHE A 67 19.50 4.47 18.94
C PHE A 67 20.87 5.13 19.02
N ARG A 68 21.78 4.50 19.79
CA ARG A 68 23.16 4.95 19.96
C ARG A 68 24.10 4.06 19.17
N TYR A 69 24.89 4.70 18.30
CA TYR A 69 25.82 4.04 17.39
C TYR A 69 27.24 4.06 17.95
N TRP A 70 27.98 2.98 17.66
CA TRP A 70 29.39 2.87 17.97
C TRP A 70 30.16 2.18 16.84
N LEU A 71 31.51 2.28 16.86
CA LEU A 71 32.40 1.66 15.88
C LEU A 71 32.69 0.20 16.23
N LYS A 72 32.56 -0.73 15.29
CA LYS A 72 32.99 -2.13 15.48
C LYS A 72 34.48 -2.25 15.80
N SER A 73 35.34 -1.37 15.31
CA SER A 73 36.76 -1.33 15.64
C SER A 73 37.06 -1.01 17.12
N ARG A 74 36.07 -0.46 17.84
CA ARG A 74 36.14 -0.09 19.26
C ARG A 74 35.08 -0.83 20.10
N GLU A 75 34.63 -1.99 19.65
CA GLU A 75 33.55 -2.79 20.26
C GLU A 75 33.89 -3.19 21.72
N ARG A 76 35.17 -3.39 22.05
CA ARG A 76 35.62 -3.73 23.40
C ARG A 76 35.33 -2.63 24.42
N GLU A 77 35.22 -1.37 24.03
CA GLU A 77 34.96 -0.24 24.94
C GLU A 77 33.49 -0.19 25.38
N PHE A 78 32.56 -0.54 24.50
CA PHE A 78 31.13 -0.59 24.74
C PHE A 78 30.55 -1.81 24.02
N PRO A 79 30.67 -3.04 24.58
CA PRO A 79 30.13 -4.23 23.92
C PRO A 79 28.63 -4.12 23.74
N PRO A 80 28.07 -4.66 22.65
CA PRO A 80 26.63 -4.72 22.46
C PRO A 80 26.00 -5.47 23.63
N GLN A 81 24.90 -4.95 24.15
CA GLN A 81 24.12 -5.65 25.16
C GLN A 81 23.40 -6.81 24.49
N GLU A 82 23.87 -8.03 24.73
CA GLU A 82 23.24 -9.24 24.18
C GLU A 82 21.90 -9.49 24.88
N THR A 83 20.86 -9.58 24.09
CA THR A 83 19.65 -10.29 24.50
C THR A 83 19.87 -11.80 24.24
N PRO A 84 19.44 -12.71 25.13
CA PRO A 84 19.62 -14.14 24.92
C PRO A 84 18.69 -14.61 23.81
N ASP A 85 19.20 -14.77 22.62
CA ASP A 85 18.78 -15.58 21.49
C ASP A 85 19.22 -14.94 20.15
N ALA A 86 20.44 -15.24 19.73
CA ALA A 86 20.81 -15.15 18.33
C ALA A 86 21.94 -16.14 18.03
N LYS A 87 21.58 -17.31 17.55
CA LYS A 87 22.50 -18.19 16.81
C LYS A 87 22.68 -17.62 15.41
N GLU A 88 23.94 -17.55 14.98
CA GLU A 88 24.38 -17.21 13.64
C GLU A 88 23.80 -18.21 12.64
N GLU A 89 23.16 -17.71 11.60
CA GLU A 89 23.06 -18.37 10.29
C GLU A 89 23.22 -17.29 9.21
N ASP A 90 24.28 -17.48 8.41
CA ASP A 90 24.48 -16.83 7.11
C ASP A 90 23.35 -17.28 6.16
N ASP A 91 22.81 -16.36 5.46
CA ASP A 91 22.40 -16.27 4.06
C ASP A 91 21.11 -15.44 3.86
N GLU A 92 21.24 -14.54 2.92
CA GLU A 92 20.22 -13.88 2.11
C GLU A 92 18.75 -14.27 2.36
N GLN A 93 18.05 -13.42 3.10
CA GLN A 93 16.68 -12.96 2.78
C GLN A 93 16.17 -12.07 3.90
N SER A 94 15.85 -10.82 3.56
CA SER A 94 15.23 -9.88 4.49
C SER A 94 13.82 -10.36 4.82
N GLU A 95 13.62 -10.94 5.99
CA GLU A 95 12.30 -11.07 6.58
C GLU A 95 12.24 -10.41 7.94
N CYS A 96 11.33 -9.45 8.04
CA CYS A 96 10.98 -8.73 9.25
C CYS A 96 10.39 -9.66 10.31
N SER A 97 11.16 -9.99 11.34
CA SER A 97 10.57 -10.38 12.62
C SER A 97 10.16 -9.14 13.38
N GLY A 98 8.90 -8.71 13.19
CA GLY A 98 8.31 -7.61 13.95
C GLY A 98 7.93 -8.06 15.35
N THR A 99 8.48 -7.39 16.35
CA THR A 99 8.04 -7.48 17.74
C THR A 99 6.54 -7.10 17.86
N ALA A 100 5.86 -7.59 18.90
CA ALA A 100 4.42 -7.37 19.15
C ALA A 100 3.98 -5.90 19.04
N GLU A 101 4.86 -4.94 19.30
CA GLU A 101 4.60 -3.50 19.13
C GLU A 101 4.60 -3.06 17.66
N LYS A 102 5.53 -3.54 16.84
CA LYS A 102 5.50 -3.28 15.37
C LYS A 102 4.26 -3.91 14.74
N GLN A 103 3.83 -5.08 15.20
CA GLN A 103 2.56 -5.68 14.77
C GLN A 103 1.35 -4.86 15.22
N LYS A 104 1.34 -4.29 16.42
CA LYS A 104 0.26 -3.39 16.90
C LYS A 104 0.21 -2.06 16.13
N ILE A 105 1.37 -1.48 15.78
CA ILE A 105 1.45 -0.26 14.98
C ILE A 105 0.97 -0.54 13.56
N SER A 106 1.43 -1.62 12.93
CA SER A 106 0.98 -2.05 11.60
C SER A 106 -0.51 -2.38 11.55
N LEU A 107 -1.08 -2.99 12.60
CA LEU A 107 -2.52 -3.25 12.70
C LEU A 107 -3.33 -1.96 12.81
N LYS A 108 -2.88 -0.99 13.63
CA LYS A 108 -3.51 0.33 13.73
C LYS A 108 -3.44 1.15 12.45
N GLU A 109 -2.37 1.02 11.68
CA GLU A 109 -2.25 1.65 10.36
C GLU A 109 -3.22 1.03 9.35
N LYS A 110 -3.32 -0.30 9.31
CA LYS A 110 -4.30 -1.02 8.48
C LYS A 110 -5.75 -0.74 8.87
N GLU A 111 -6.04 -0.57 10.16
CA GLU A 111 -7.37 -0.14 10.62
C GLU A 111 -7.71 1.26 10.10
N LYS A 112 -6.75 2.18 10.10
CA LYS A 112 -6.92 3.54 9.55
C LYS A 112 -7.05 3.56 8.02
N GLU A 113 -6.42 2.65 7.30
CA GLU A 113 -6.62 2.48 5.85
C GLU A 113 -8.04 1.99 5.56
N ARG A 114 -8.57 1.05 6.35
CA ARG A 114 -9.96 0.56 6.21
C ARG A 114 -11.02 1.63 6.48
N ASP A 115 -10.73 2.62 7.31
CA ASP A 115 -11.63 3.75 7.51
C ASP A 115 -11.83 4.57 6.22
N LEU A 116 -10.97 4.43 5.21
CA LEU A 116 -11.12 5.08 3.91
C LEU A 116 -11.94 4.26 2.89
N HIS A 117 -12.23 2.97 3.18
CA HIS A 117 -12.97 2.10 2.26
C HIS A 117 -14.36 2.66 1.89
N PRO A 118 -15.20 3.16 2.82
CA PRO A 118 -16.51 3.71 2.45
C PRO A 118 -16.43 4.93 1.52
N LEU A 119 -15.36 5.76 1.68
CA LEU A 119 -15.13 6.91 0.80
C LEU A 119 -14.82 6.43 -0.62
N LEU A 120 -13.94 5.44 -0.75
CA LEU A 120 -13.58 4.86 -2.03
C LEU A 120 -14.79 4.18 -2.69
N VAL A 121 -15.57 3.39 -1.94
CA VAL A 121 -16.78 2.73 -2.44
C VAL A 121 -17.77 3.76 -3.01
N LYS A 122 -18.00 4.87 -2.29
CA LYS A 122 -18.86 5.95 -2.76
C LYS A 122 -18.31 6.63 -4.00
N PHE A 123 -17.02 6.96 -4.05
CA PHE A 123 -16.37 7.52 -5.24
C PHE A 123 -16.55 6.61 -6.46
N LEU A 124 -16.24 5.33 -6.33
CA LEU A 124 -16.33 4.36 -7.42
C LEU A 124 -17.77 4.12 -7.89
N TYR A 125 -18.73 4.27 -6.99
CA TYR A 125 -20.15 4.16 -7.32
C TYR A 125 -20.67 5.39 -8.05
N GLU A 126 -20.29 6.62 -7.63
CA GLU A 126 -20.82 7.87 -8.18
C GLU A 126 -20.08 8.39 -9.40
N ASN A 127 -18.80 8.03 -9.56
CA ASN A 127 -17.97 8.50 -10.67
C ASN A 127 -18.42 7.88 -11.99
N PRO A 128 -18.67 8.69 -13.06
CA PRO A 128 -19.17 8.22 -14.35
C PRO A 128 -18.20 7.31 -15.12
N ASP A 129 -16.90 7.39 -14.84
CA ASP A 129 -15.91 6.52 -15.48
C ASP A 129 -15.91 5.11 -14.87
N PHE A 130 -16.42 4.95 -13.65
CA PHE A 130 -16.47 3.69 -12.93
C PHE A 130 -17.87 3.11 -12.82
N ASN A 131 -18.76 3.77 -12.08
CA ASN A 131 -20.12 3.29 -11.77
C ASN A 131 -20.14 1.83 -11.25
N LEU A 132 -19.26 1.53 -10.28
CA LEU A 132 -19.02 0.17 -9.79
C LEU A 132 -19.87 -0.18 -8.57
N GLN A 133 -20.12 -1.47 -8.45
CA GLN A 133 -20.51 -2.09 -7.19
C GLN A 133 -19.31 -2.79 -6.58
N CYS A 134 -19.03 -2.51 -5.29
CA CYS A 134 -17.76 -2.89 -4.65
C CYS A 134 -17.97 -3.86 -3.50
N LYS A 135 -16.88 -4.57 -3.17
CA LYS A 135 -16.78 -5.47 -2.03
C LYS A 135 -15.41 -5.33 -1.38
N THR A 136 -15.38 -5.03 -0.08
CA THR A 136 -14.16 -5.10 0.74
C THR A 136 -13.76 -6.56 0.95
N ILE A 137 -12.46 -6.86 0.78
CA ILE A 137 -11.88 -8.17 1.03
C ILE A 137 -11.13 -8.14 2.37
N TYR A 138 -11.53 -8.99 3.27
CA TYR A 138 -10.91 -9.10 4.59
C TYR A 138 -9.77 -10.11 4.56
N HIS A 139 -8.53 -9.65 4.47
CA HIS A 139 -7.32 -10.47 4.36
C HIS A 139 -7.17 -11.47 5.52
N GLU A 140 -7.70 -11.14 6.70
CA GLU A 140 -7.71 -12.03 7.87
C GLU A 140 -8.58 -13.26 7.71
N LYS A 141 -9.57 -13.23 6.80
CA LYS A 141 -10.47 -14.33 6.48
C LYS A 141 -9.97 -15.22 5.33
N CYS A 142 -8.92 -14.77 4.63
CA CYS A 142 -8.32 -15.54 3.56
C CYS A 142 -7.45 -16.67 4.12
N LYS A 143 -7.35 -17.78 3.40
CA LYS A 143 -6.46 -18.88 3.76
C LYS A 143 -5.01 -18.39 3.73
N LYS A 144 -4.31 -18.58 4.85
CA LYS A 144 -2.89 -18.24 4.97
C LYS A 144 -2.08 -19.53 4.95
N ASP A 145 -1.11 -19.64 4.06
CA ASP A 145 -0.11 -20.69 4.14
C ASP A 145 0.90 -20.35 5.26
N LYS A 146 1.42 -21.38 5.95
CA LYS A 146 2.34 -21.24 7.11
C LYS A 146 3.66 -20.51 6.77
N LYS A 147 3.91 -20.22 5.49
CA LYS A 147 5.12 -19.55 4.98
C LYS A 147 4.89 -18.13 4.43
N GLY A 148 3.79 -17.44 4.79
CA GLY A 148 3.49 -16.11 4.29
C GLY A 148 3.12 -16.06 2.79
N LYS A 149 2.96 -17.22 2.14
CA LYS A 149 2.57 -17.34 0.75
C LYS A 149 1.13 -16.82 0.60
N GLY A 150 0.95 -15.75 -0.18
CA GLY A 150 -0.36 -15.15 -0.43
C GLY A 150 -0.59 -13.78 0.22
N GLU A 151 0.38 -13.21 0.91
CA GLU A 151 0.24 -11.94 1.61
C GLU A 151 -0.10 -10.76 0.67
N TRP A 152 0.25 -10.89 -0.64
CA TRP A 152 0.00 -9.87 -1.68
C TRP A 152 -0.93 -10.38 -2.80
N ASN A 153 -1.81 -11.33 -2.51
CA ASN A 153 -2.69 -11.90 -3.53
C ASN A 153 -4.07 -11.22 -3.58
N TYR A 154 -4.46 -10.51 -2.51
CA TYR A 154 -5.80 -9.94 -2.39
C TYR A 154 -5.73 -8.43 -2.33
N PRO A 155 -6.56 -7.74 -3.15
CA PRO A 155 -6.73 -6.29 -3.02
C PRO A 155 -7.57 -5.96 -1.77
N ASP A 156 -7.56 -4.69 -1.38
CA ASP A 156 -8.40 -4.20 -0.31
C ASP A 156 -9.88 -4.18 -0.73
N ILE A 157 -10.15 -3.77 -1.96
CA ILE A 157 -11.50 -3.69 -2.53
C ILE A 157 -11.51 -4.27 -3.94
N VAL A 158 -12.55 -5.03 -4.24
CA VAL A 158 -12.87 -5.50 -5.59
C VAL A 158 -14.13 -4.80 -6.08
N GLY A 159 -14.17 -4.50 -7.38
CA GLY A 159 -15.32 -3.85 -8.03
C GLY A 159 -15.81 -4.61 -9.24
N VAL A 160 -17.09 -4.48 -9.53
CA VAL A 160 -17.71 -4.99 -10.75
C VAL A 160 -18.53 -3.90 -11.42
N TYR A 161 -18.34 -3.77 -12.72
CA TYR A 161 -19.18 -2.96 -13.59
C TYR A 161 -20.29 -3.81 -14.19
N PHE A 162 -21.52 -3.37 -14.00
CA PHE A 162 -22.70 -3.94 -14.63
C PHE A 162 -23.29 -2.93 -15.63
N PRO A 163 -23.23 -3.17 -16.94
CA PRO A 163 -23.69 -2.19 -17.94
C PRO A 163 -25.16 -1.83 -17.80
N GLN A 164 -26.02 -2.78 -17.37
CA GLN A 164 -27.45 -2.54 -17.13
C GLN A 164 -27.71 -1.62 -15.92
N ASN A 165 -26.74 -1.48 -15.02
CA ASN A 165 -26.83 -0.62 -13.83
C ASN A 165 -26.13 0.73 -14.05
N ASP A 166 -25.61 1.00 -15.26
CA ASP A 166 -24.91 2.24 -15.55
C ASP A 166 -25.90 3.42 -15.58
N ARG A 167 -25.78 4.28 -14.59
CA ARG A 167 -26.67 5.45 -14.38
C ARG A 167 -26.36 6.61 -15.32
N HIS A 168 -25.21 6.57 -15.97
CA HIS A 168 -24.73 7.65 -16.83
C HIS A 168 -24.90 7.36 -18.31
N LYS A 169 -24.89 6.07 -18.72
CA LYS A 169 -24.86 5.67 -20.14
C LYS A 169 -26.19 5.21 -20.72
N ASN A 170 -27.19 4.94 -19.91
CA ASN A 170 -28.54 4.58 -20.28
C ASN A 170 -28.65 3.63 -21.50
N TYR A 171 -27.93 2.50 -21.42
CA TYR A 171 -27.93 1.49 -22.47
C TYR A 171 -29.34 0.82 -22.64
N LYS A 172 -29.74 0.58 -23.88
CA LYS A 172 -30.92 -0.21 -24.13
C LYS A 172 -30.65 -1.70 -23.92
N ILE A 173 -31.64 -2.42 -23.39
CA ILE A 173 -31.55 -3.84 -23.11
C ILE A 173 -31.20 -4.64 -24.37
N GLU A 174 -31.84 -4.34 -25.49
CA GLU A 174 -31.58 -5.01 -26.75
C GLU A 174 -30.14 -4.87 -27.22
N THR A 175 -29.51 -3.72 -26.94
CA THR A 175 -28.09 -3.51 -27.25
C THR A 175 -27.20 -4.38 -26.35
N LEU A 176 -27.51 -4.47 -25.06
CA LEU A 176 -26.75 -5.28 -24.12
C LEU A 176 -26.88 -6.78 -24.41
N GLU A 177 -28.08 -7.24 -24.76
CA GLU A 177 -28.36 -8.62 -25.20
C GLU A 177 -27.60 -8.96 -26.47
N PHE A 178 -27.62 -8.07 -27.47
CA PHE A 178 -26.85 -8.27 -28.70
C PHE A 178 -25.37 -8.42 -28.46
N LEU A 179 -24.76 -7.53 -27.64
CA LEU A 179 -23.36 -7.61 -27.28
C LEU A 179 -23.04 -8.91 -26.53
N HIS A 180 -23.90 -9.32 -25.62
CA HIS A 180 -23.74 -10.57 -24.88
C HIS A 180 -23.78 -11.79 -25.80
N HIS A 181 -24.79 -11.88 -26.70
CA HIS A 181 -24.94 -12.99 -27.65
C HIS A 181 -23.81 -13.05 -28.68
N THR A 182 -23.18 -11.93 -29.00
CA THR A 182 -22.01 -11.87 -29.90
C THR A 182 -20.68 -12.10 -29.20
N GLY A 183 -20.69 -12.43 -27.90
CA GLY A 183 -19.46 -12.68 -27.11
C GLY A 183 -18.69 -11.42 -26.75
N GLN A 184 -19.26 -10.24 -26.93
CA GLN A 184 -18.67 -8.98 -26.48
C GLN A 184 -19.06 -8.74 -25.00
N ASN A 185 -18.19 -9.13 -24.10
CA ASN A 185 -18.42 -8.93 -22.67
C ASN A 185 -18.34 -7.45 -22.31
N SER A 186 -19.45 -6.94 -21.77
CA SER A 186 -19.52 -5.59 -21.22
C SER A 186 -19.32 -5.52 -19.71
N TYR A 187 -19.21 -6.67 -19.03
CA TYR A 187 -18.89 -6.77 -17.61
C TYR A 187 -17.39 -6.62 -17.41
N LYS A 188 -16.99 -5.84 -16.40
CA LYS A 188 -15.58 -5.66 -16.05
C LYS A 188 -15.36 -5.85 -14.56
N LEU A 189 -14.22 -6.46 -14.23
CA LEU A 189 -13.73 -6.63 -12.86
C LEU A 189 -12.60 -5.66 -12.57
N PHE A 190 -12.60 -5.09 -11.38
CA PHE A 190 -11.66 -4.09 -10.92
C PHE A 190 -11.00 -4.52 -9.60
N SER A 191 -9.75 -4.13 -9.43
CA SER A 191 -8.96 -4.36 -8.22
C SER A 191 -8.43 -3.05 -7.71
N PHE A 192 -8.60 -2.77 -6.41
CA PHE A 192 -8.15 -1.54 -5.77
C PHE A 192 -7.30 -1.86 -4.55
N GLU A 193 -6.07 -1.37 -4.57
CA GLU A 193 -5.16 -1.36 -3.42
C GLU A 193 -5.12 0.05 -2.84
N LEU A 194 -5.43 0.21 -1.56
CA LEU A 194 -5.55 1.51 -0.90
C LEU A 194 -4.35 1.76 0.01
N LYS A 195 -3.82 2.98 -0.03
CA LYS A 195 -2.77 3.45 0.86
C LYS A 195 -3.12 4.83 1.41
N LYS A 196 -2.97 4.98 2.73
CA LYS A 196 -3.23 6.26 3.38
C LYS A 196 -2.26 7.33 2.90
N GLY A 197 -0.98 7.00 2.73
CA GLY A 197 0.05 7.93 2.27
C GLY A 197 1.05 7.29 1.31
N LEU A 198 1.48 8.03 0.31
CA LEU A 198 2.44 7.60 -0.69
C LEU A 198 3.57 8.62 -0.85
N GLY A 199 4.77 8.19 -0.50
CA GLY A 199 6.02 8.91 -0.71
C GLY A 199 7.07 8.00 -1.33
N PHE A 200 8.27 8.50 -1.63
CA PHE A 200 9.34 7.70 -2.25
C PHE A 200 9.75 6.45 -1.45
N SER A 201 9.59 6.48 -0.12
CA SER A 201 9.99 5.36 0.75
C SER A 201 9.14 4.11 0.56
N ASN A 202 7.85 4.26 0.26
CA ASN A 202 6.90 3.15 0.13
C ASN A 202 6.31 3.01 -1.29
N LEU A 203 6.59 3.93 -2.20
CA LEU A 203 6.02 3.96 -3.55
C LEU A 203 6.16 2.63 -4.30
N LYS A 204 7.38 2.09 -4.39
CA LYS A 204 7.60 0.85 -5.13
C LYS A 204 6.87 -0.33 -4.51
N ALA A 205 6.96 -0.49 -3.19
CA ALA A 205 6.27 -1.57 -2.48
C ALA A 205 4.76 -1.50 -2.69
N SER A 206 4.15 -0.32 -2.50
CA SER A 206 2.71 -0.10 -2.68
C SER A 206 2.26 -0.31 -4.12
N TYR A 207 3.04 0.18 -5.10
CA TYR A 207 2.71 0.02 -6.50
C TYR A 207 2.78 -1.43 -6.97
N PHE A 208 3.85 -2.16 -6.60
CA PHE A 208 3.99 -3.58 -6.95
C PHE A 208 3.01 -4.47 -6.18
N GLN A 209 2.56 -4.08 -5.00
CA GLN A 209 1.43 -4.73 -4.34
C GLN A 209 0.15 -4.60 -5.18
N ALA A 210 -0.16 -3.40 -5.69
CA ALA A 210 -1.30 -3.21 -6.60
C ALA A 210 -1.14 -4.01 -7.92
N VAL A 211 0.08 -4.13 -8.47
CA VAL A 211 0.36 -5.00 -9.63
C VAL A 211 0.03 -6.45 -9.31
N SER A 212 0.53 -6.97 -8.19
CA SER A 212 0.31 -8.36 -7.77
C SER A 212 -1.16 -8.66 -7.52
N ASN A 213 -1.86 -7.77 -6.81
CA ASN A 213 -3.25 -7.95 -6.41
C ASN A 213 -4.26 -7.83 -7.55
N SER A 214 -3.85 -7.37 -8.74
CA SER A 214 -4.78 -7.02 -9.82
C SER A 214 -4.63 -7.84 -11.09
N SER A 215 -3.72 -8.81 -11.15
CA SER A 215 -3.47 -9.61 -12.37
C SER A 215 -4.71 -10.36 -12.88
N TRP A 216 -5.63 -10.69 -12.01
CA TRP A 216 -6.90 -11.37 -12.28
C TRP A 216 -8.03 -10.44 -12.77
N ALA A 217 -7.88 -9.12 -12.66
CA ALA A 217 -8.92 -8.13 -13.00
C ALA A 217 -8.66 -7.46 -14.35
N ASN A 218 -9.71 -6.91 -14.96
CA ASN A 218 -9.60 -6.13 -16.20
C ASN A 218 -8.80 -4.85 -15.98
N GLU A 219 -8.98 -4.19 -14.83
CA GLU A 219 -8.27 -2.97 -14.46
C GLU A 219 -7.84 -3.02 -12.99
N GLY A 220 -6.63 -2.52 -12.70
CA GLY A 220 -6.12 -2.42 -11.34
C GLY A 220 -5.70 -0.99 -11.01
N TYR A 221 -5.99 -0.55 -9.79
CA TYR A 221 -5.70 0.80 -9.32
C TYR A 221 -5.00 0.80 -7.97
N LEU A 222 -4.00 1.66 -7.84
CA LEU A 222 -3.48 2.12 -6.56
C LEU A 222 -4.24 3.38 -6.14
N VAL A 223 -4.91 3.32 -5.00
CA VAL A 223 -5.67 4.43 -4.43
C VAL A 223 -4.86 5.05 -3.31
N VAL A 224 -4.70 6.36 -3.33
CA VAL A 224 -3.89 7.10 -2.34
C VAL A 224 -4.70 8.25 -1.76
N PHE A 225 -4.64 8.43 -0.43
CA PHE A 225 -5.31 9.53 0.24
C PHE A 225 -4.38 10.74 0.34
N CYS A 226 -3.15 10.55 0.80
CA CYS A 226 -2.11 11.58 0.83
C CYS A 226 -0.99 11.17 -0.15
N ILE A 227 -0.53 12.09 -0.98
CA ILE A 227 0.48 11.81 -1.99
C ILE A 227 1.49 12.96 -2.07
N ASP A 228 2.78 12.64 -2.03
CA ASP A 228 3.84 13.59 -2.26
C ASP A 228 3.93 13.92 -3.76
N ASP A 229 3.93 15.19 -4.13
CA ASP A 229 3.99 15.62 -5.54
C ASP A 229 5.24 15.09 -6.28
N GLU A 230 6.32 14.89 -5.56
CA GLU A 230 7.59 14.40 -6.11
C GLU A 230 7.49 12.99 -6.70
N VAL A 231 6.54 12.15 -6.23
CA VAL A 231 6.39 10.75 -6.72
C VAL A 231 5.62 10.64 -8.03
N LEU A 232 4.94 11.70 -8.49
CA LEU A 232 4.06 11.66 -9.66
C LEU A 232 4.79 11.24 -10.95
N ASN A 233 6.03 11.68 -11.14
CA ASN A 233 6.80 11.31 -12.33
C ASN A 233 7.15 9.82 -12.35
N GLU A 234 7.51 9.27 -11.20
CA GLU A 234 7.80 7.84 -11.09
C GLU A 234 6.53 7.01 -11.23
N LEU A 235 5.40 7.47 -10.70
CA LEU A 235 4.09 6.83 -10.91
C LEU A 235 3.70 6.78 -12.39
N ARG A 236 3.93 7.87 -13.16
CA ARG A 236 3.69 7.87 -14.61
C ARG A 236 4.54 6.82 -15.33
N ARG A 237 5.83 6.73 -14.98
CA ARG A 237 6.74 5.73 -15.54
C ARG A 237 6.27 4.30 -15.22
N LEU A 238 5.88 4.03 -13.98
CA LEU A 238 5.36 2.74 -13.55
C LEU A 238 4.02 2.39 -14.23
N ASN A 239 3.10 3.37 -14.32
CA ASN A 239 1.83 3.19 -15.03
C ASN A 239 2.03 2.82 -16.51
N GLN A 240 2.95 3.50 -17.21
CA GLN A 240 3.28 3.16 -18.59
C GLN A 240 3.79 1.73 -18.74
N SER A 241 4.60 1.26 -17.79
CA SER A 241 5.23 -0.07 -17.82
C SER A 241 4.27 -1.20 -17.40
N PHE A 242 3.47 -1.00 -16.36
CA PHE A 242 2.67 -2.05 -15.73
C PHE A 242 1.17 -1.86 -15.85
N GLY A 243 0.69 -0.70 -16.26
CA GLY A 243 -0.72 -0.44 -16.55
C GLY A 243 -1.61 -0.27 -15.32
N ILE A 244 -1.08 -0.15 -14.11
CA ILE A 244 -1.86 0.13 -12.91
C ILE A 244 -2.20 1.61 -12.87
N GLY A 245 -3.50 1.93 -12.74
CA GLY A 245 -3.96 3.29 -12.58
C GLY A 245 -3.69 3.85 -11.19
N VAL A 246 -3.85 5.16 -11.04
CA VAL A 246 -3.69 5.84 -9.74
C VAL A 246 -4.87 6.76 -9.51
N ILE A 247 -5.53 6.61 -8.36
CA ILE A 247 -6.63 7.45 -7.90
C ILE A 247 -6.16 8.23 -6.68
N LYS A 248 -6.37 9.55 -6.68
CA LYS A 248 -6.28 10.37 -5.47
C LYS A 248 -7.67 10.44 -4.84
N LEU A 249 -7.80 9.87 -3.65
CA LEU A 249 -9.01 9.91 -2.84
C LEU A 249 -8.91 11.11 -1.88
N GLU A 250 -10.00 11.87 -1.75
CA GLU A 250 -10.09 13.04 -0.87
C GLU A 250 -11.21 12.82 0.16
N SER A 251 -11.15 13.55 1.28
CA SER A 251 -12.22 13.54 2.27
C SER A 251 -13.53 14.13 1.69
N GLU A 252 -13.44 15.16 0.88
CA GLU A 252 -14.52 15.62 0.01
C GLU A 252 -14.51 14.78 -1.28
N ILE A 253 -15.41 13.82 -1.40
CA ILE A 253 -15.42 12.80 -2.46
C ILE A 253 -15.47 13.41 -3.85
N SER A 254 -16.17 14.54 -4.02
CA SER A 254 -16.25 15.28 -5.29
C SER A 254 -14.89 15.79 -5.80
N ASN A 255 -13.91 15.95 -4.91
CA ASN A 255 -12.55 16.35 -5.25
C ASN A 255 -11.63 15.15 -5.59
N SER A 256 -12.09 13.93 -5.32
CA SER A 256 -11.36 12.73 -5.69
C SER A 256 -11.24 12.59 -7.20
N LYS A 257 -10.10 12.12 -7.68
CA LYS A 257 -9.82 12.07 -9.14
C LYS A 257 -8.91 10.94 -9.55
N ILE A 258 -9.05 10.50 -10.79
CA ILE A 258 -8.11 9.60 -11.46
C ILE A 258 -6.90 10.43 -11.89
N LEU A 259 -5.74 10.20 -11.26
CA LEU A 259 -4.48 10.84 -11.65
C LEU A 259 -3.88 10.17 -12.90
N LEU A 260 -3.97 8.85 -12.97
CA LEU A 260 -3.48 8.04 -14.08
C LEU A 260 -4.50 6.94 -14.36
N PRO A 261 -4.98 6.78 -15.61
CA PRO A 261 -5.90 5.70 -15.95
C PRO A 261 -5.17 4.35 -15.95
N ALA A 262 -5.88 3.29 -15.59
CA ALA A 262 -5.37 1.94 -15.75
C ALA A 262 -5.41 1.53 -17.23
N LYS A 263 -4.58 0.54 -17.60
CA LYS A 263 -4.70 -0.17 -18.86
C LYS A 263 -5.61 -1.36 -18.68
N GLU A 264 -6.61 -1.47 -19.56
CA GLU A 264 -7.45 -2.66 -19.63
C GLU A 264 -6.64 -3.87 -20.08
N ARG A 265 -6.91 -5.03 -19.49
CA ARG A 265 -6.25 -6.31 -19.79
C ARG A 265 -7.24 -7.46 -19.73
N GLU A 266 -6.86 -8.59 -20.29
CA GLU A 266 -7.60 -9.83 -20.14
C GLU A 266 -7.48 -10.39 -18.74
N ILE A 267 -8.51 -11.09 -18.28
CA ILE A 267 -8.54 -11.73 -16.96
C ILE A 267 -7.60 -12.93 -16.95
N ASP A 268 -6.68 -12.96 -15.97
CA ASP A 268 -5.90 -14.17 -15.69
C ASP A 268 -6.76 -15.19 -14.93
N MET A 269 -7.23 -16.19 -15.69
CA MET A 269 -8.12 -17.22 -15.17
C MET A 269 -7.47 -18.10 -14.10
N GLN A 270 -6.15 -18.29 -14.14
CA GLN A 270 -5.46 -19.14 -13.14
C GLN A 270 -5.43 -18.41 -11.80
N THR A 271 -5.05 -17.13 -11.80
CA THR A 271 -5.07 -16.29 -10.61
C THR A 271 -6.49 -16.11 -10.07
N LEU A 272 -7.49 -15.90 -10.94
CA LEU A 272 -8.88 -15.80 -10.53
C LEU A 272 -9.37 -17.08 -9.82
N ASN A 273 -9.06 -18.25 -10.34
CA ASN A 273 -9.40 -19.53 -9.71
C ASN A 273 -8.74 -19.69 -8.34
N MET A 274 -7.44 -19.36 -8.24
CA MET A 274 -6.71 -19.38 -6.97
C MET A 274 -7.40 -18.49 -5.91
N LEU A 275 -7.76 -17.27 -6.28
CA LEU A 275 -8.43 -16.34 -5.35
C LEU A 275 -9.80 -16.84 -4.89
N ILE A 276 -10.57 -17.46 -5.79
CA ILE A 276 -11.88 -18.07 -5.45
C ILE A 276 -11.71 -19.18 -4.38
N ASP A 277 -10.64 -19.97 -4.48
CA ASP A 277 -10.40 -21.08 -3.55
C ASP A 277 -9.82 -20.64 -2.22
N ASP A 278 -9.01 -19.58 -2.24
CA ASP A 278 -8.29 -19.10 -1.05
C ASP A 278 -9.08 -18.07 -0.24
N SER A 279 -10.09 -17.39 -0.84
CA SER A 279 -10.99 -16.47 -0.14
C SER A 279 -12.45 -16.95 -0.19
N PRO A 280 -12.79 -17.98 0.62
CA PRO A 280 -14.11 -18.60 0.57
C PRO A 280 -15.24 -17.73 1.15
N GLU A 281 -14.91 -16.76 2.02
CA GLU A 281 -15.90 -15.94 2.73
C GLU A 281 -16.25 -14.64 2.01
N ASP A 282 -15.31 -14.03 1.30
CA ASP A 282 -15.51 -12.74 0.66
C ASP A 282 -15.48 -12.83 -0.88
N PHE A 283 -14.35 -13.26 -1.47
CA PHE A 283 -14.17 -13.25 -2.92
C PHE A 283 -15.04 -14.29 -3.64
N LYS A 284 -15.10 -15.51 -3.11
CA LYS A 284 -15.93 -16.58 -3.71
C LYS A 284 -17.43 -16.24 -3.74
N PRO A 285 -18.06 -15.71 -2.67
CA PRO A 285 -19.43 -15.22 -2.70
C PRO A 285 -19.60 -14.05 -3.69
N PHE A 286 -18.66 -13.11 -3.75
CA PHE A 286 -18.68 -11.99 -4.71
C PHE A 286 -18.79 -12.49 -6.14
N ILE A 287 -17.92 -13.41 -6.58
CA ILE A 287 -17.98 -13.99 -7.93
C ILE A 287 -19.26 -14.78 -8.16
N LYS A 288 -19.75 -15.53 -7.14
CA LYS A 288 -21.02 -16.25 -7.26
C LYS A 288 -22.21 -15.31 -7.46
N ASP A 289 -22.23 -14.17 -6.79
CA ASP A 289 -23.31 -13.22 -6.88
C ASP A 289 -23.30 -12.46 -8.21
N ILE A 290 -22.10 -12.12 -8.72
CA ILE A 290 -21.93 -11.62 -10.10
C ILE A 290 -22.52 -12.61 -11.10
N ASN A 291 -22.18 -13.89 -11.00
CA ASN A 291 -22.70 -14.94 -11.87
C ASN A 291 -24.23 -15.08 -11.79
N LYS A 292 -24.83 -14.90 -10.61
CA LYS A 292 -26.31 -14.88 -10.48
C LYS A 292 -26.91 -13.71 -11.23
N GLN A 293 -26.34 -12.51 -11.11
CA GLN A 293 -26.82 -11.33 -11.82
C GLN A 293 -26.69 -11.49 -13.33
N ILE A 294 -25.57 -12.02 -13.83
CA ILE A 294 -25.37 -12.29 -15.25
C ILE A 294 -26.41 -13.30 -15.78
N LYS A 295 -26.68 -14.38 -15.02
CA LYS A 295 -27.67 -15.40 -15.38
C LYS A 295 -29.10 -14.90 -15.37
N ALA A 296 -29.43 -13.92 -14.52
CA ALA A 296 -30.76 -13.32 -14.45
C ALA A 296 -31.08 -12.44 -15.66
N GLY A 297 -30.05 -12.08 -16.47
CA GLY A 297 -30.17 -11.23 -17.62
C GLY A 297 -30.21 -9.74 -17.31
N PHE A 298 -30.51 -8.95 -18.30
CA PHE A 298 -30.47 -7.48 -18.19
C PHE A 298 -31.78 -6.87 -17.66
N ASP A 299 -32.89 -7.60 -17.71
CA ASP A 299 -34.22 -7.16 -17.28
C ASP A 299 -34.42 -7.25 -15.75
N THR A 300 -33.58 -8.03 -15.07
CA THR A 300 -33.80 -8.40 -13.70
C THR A 300 -32.67 -7.86 -12.79
N HIS A 301 -33.04 -6.95 -11.90
CA HIS A 301 -32.14 -6.53 -10.84
C HIS A 301 -32.11 -7.58 -9.71
N VAL A 302 -31.07 -8.41 -9.72
CA VAL A 302 -30.81 -9.31 -8.59
C VAL A 302 -30.09 -8.54 -7.50
N LYS A 303 -30.65 -8.52 -6.29
CA LYS A 303 -29.97 -7.95 -5.15
C LYS A 303 -28.74 -8.79 -4.86
N VAL A 304 -27.55 -8.27 -5.17
CA VAL A 304 -26.28 -8.92 -4.86
C VAL A 304 -26.03 -8.74 -3.35
N ALA A 305 -26.23 -9.83 -2.60
CA ALA A 305 -25.99 -9.81 -1.17
C ALA A 305 -24.49 -9.73 -0.89
N GLY A 306 -24.09 -8.89 0.09
CA GLY A 306 -22.70 -8.81 0.53
C GLY A 306 -21.81 -7.82 -0.20
N LEU A 307 -22.36 -6.97 -1.08
CA LEU A 307 -21.69 -5.76 -1.54
C LEU A 307 -21.64 -4.71 -0.43
N ASP A 308 -20.63 -3.88 -0.49
CA ASP A 308 -20.49 -2.80 0.48
C ASP A 308 -21.57 -1.74 0.27
N PRO A 309 -22.19 -1.23 1.34
CA PRO A 309 -23.20 -0.19 1.22
C PRO A 309 -22.57 1.13 0.77
N VAL A 310 -23.27 1.81 -0.14
CA VAL A 310 -22.94 3.18 -0.52
C VAL A 310 -23.66 4.12 0.44
N LEU A 311 -22.91 4.86 1.24
CA LEU A 311 -23.46 5.84 2.16
C LEU A 311 -24.01 7.04 1.38
N ASP A 312 -25.18 7.55 1.76
CA ASP A 312 -25.65 8.84 1.25
C ASP A 312 -24.76 9.99 1.76
N ASN A 313 -25.05 11.23 1.33
CA ASN A 313 -24.18 12.35 1.65
C ASN A 313 -24.19 12.68 3.15
N GLU A 314 -25.35 12.58 3.82
CA GLU A 314 -25.48 12.87 5.24
C GLU A 314 -24.77 11.82 6.09
N ALA A 315 -24.97 10.54 5.78
CA ALA A 315 -24.31 9.43 6.47
C ALA A 315 -22.79 9.46 6.23
N MET A 316 -22.34 9.83 5.03
CA MET A 316 -20.91 9.95 4.72
C MET A 316 -20.27 11.11 5.48
N GLN A 317 -20.92 12.27 5.54
CA GLN A 317 -20.42 13.40 6.32
C GLN A 317 -20.26 13.03 7.80
N LYS A 318 -21.28 12.42 8.37
CA LYS A 318 -21.21 11.93 9.75
C LYS A 318 -20.10 10.90 9.94
N TYR A 319 -19.94 9.97 9.01
CA TYR A 319 -18.88 8.96 9.05
C TYR A 319 -17.48 9.60 9.06
N ILE A 320 -17.23 10.59 8.20
CA ILE A 320 -15.96 11.33 8.11
C ILE A 320 -15.66 12.03 9.44
N GLU A 321 -16.67 12.68 10.04
CA GLU A 321 -16.54 13.36 11.33
C GLU A 321 -16.25 12.37 12.47
N ASP A 322 -17.02 11.27 12.56
CA ASP A 322 -16.88 10.23 13.59
C ASP A 322 -15.49 9.54 13.52
N LYS A 323 -14.94 9.37 12.31
CA LYS A 323 -13.62 8.76 12.08
C LYS A 323 -12.47 9.77 12.14
N GLY A 324 -12.77 11.06 12.20
CA GLY A 324 -11.76 12.13 12.22
C GLY A 324 -10.92 12.16 10.94
N ILE A 325 -11.50 11.81 9.77
CA ILE A 325 -10.83 11.85 8.48
C ILE A 325 -10.75 13.31 8.04
N LYS A 326 -9.55 13.86 7.99
CA LYS A 326 -9.31 15.25 7.61
C LYS A 326 -8.64 15.31 6.24
N ALA A 327 -9.05 16.30 5.43
CA ALA A 327 -8.26 16.76 4.30
C ALA A 327 -6.90 17.28 4.81
N GLU A 328 -5.80 16.84 4.20
CA GLU A 328 -4.49 17.46 4.41
C GLU A 328 -4.25 18.55 3.37
#